data_d6d2c45c3f5c469554bc077d13b92d0e
#
_entry.id   d6d2c45c3f5c469554bc077d13b92d0e
#
_cell.length_a   1.000
_cell.length_b   1.000
_cell.length_c   1.000
_cell.angle_alpha   90.00
_cell.angle_beta   90.00
_cell.angle_gamma   90.00
#
_symmetry.space_group_name_H-M   'P 1'
#
loop_
_entity.id
_entity.type
_entity.pdbx_description
1 polymer ?
#
loop_
_entity_poly.entity_id
_entity_poly.type
_entity_poly.pdbx_seq_one_letter_code
_entity_poly.pdbx_strand_id
1 'polypeptide(L)'
;MIVAGPHVGHWVLGRIGGFFDPVCMSAIGWQSDGRLTAGAAYRDWNGVSIEGQIAADKPLTRGFLFAIFDYPFRQLGARKIIATTSADHIRSIRLLRRLGFLEEACLRDAAPGGDLIICTMRQEDCRFLGGIYGQEGIRSPAA
;
A
#
# COMPACT_ATOMS: atom_id res chain seq x y z
N MET A 1 -1.47 -11.08 -11.82
CA MET A 1 -2.87 -10.61 -11.90
C MET A 1 -3.34 -10.06 -10.57
N ILE A 2 -4.21 -9.09 -10.62
CA ILE A 2 -4.77 -8.50 -9.41
C ILE A 2 -5.78 -9.46 -8.77
N VAL A 3 -5.66 -9.62 -7.47
CA VAL A 3 -6.61 -10.36 -6.64
C VAL A 3 -6.94 -9.51 -5.41
N ALA A 4 -8.07 -9.81 -4.76
CA ALA A 4 -8.51 -9.08 -3.58
C ALA A 4 -9.19 -10.03 -2.61
N GLY A 5 -9.31 -9.61 -1.38
CA GLY A 5 -10.04 -10.35 -0.38
C GLY A 5 -9.25 -10.62 0.89
N PRO A 6 -9.89 -11.25 1.89
CA PRO A 6 -9.28 -11.49 3.20
C PRO A 6 -7.99 -12.30 3.16
N HIS A 7 -7.88 -13.26 2.23
CA HIS A 7 -6.65 -14.07 2.12
C HIS A 7 -5.44 -13.23 1.80
N VAL A 8 -5.60 -12.15 1.01
CA VAL A 8 -4.53 -11.20 0.71
C VAL A 8 -4.16 -10.42 1.97
N GLY A 9 -5.16 -9.95 2.71
CA GLY A 9 -4.93 -9.23 3.96
C GLY A 9 -4.16 -10.05 4.98
N HIS A 10 -4.55 -11.29 5.17
CA HIS A 10 -3.84 -12.19 6.09
C HIS A 10 -2.40 -12.43 5.62
N TRP A 11 -2.19 -12.56 4.31
CA TRP A 11 -0.85 -12.72 3.74
C TRP A 11 0.03 -11.49 4.04
N VAL A 12 -0.50 -10.28 3.83
CA VAL A 12 0.22 -9.03 4.07
C VAL A 12 0.58 -8.88 5.54
N LEU A 13 -0.42 -8.97 6.42
CA LEU A 13 -0.21 -8.77 7.85
C LEU A 13 0.65 -9.87 8.46
N GLY A 14 0.59 -11.07 7.93
CA GLY A 14 1.47 -12.16 8.35
C GLY A 14 2.94 -11.87 8.10
N ARG A 15 3.25 -11.08 7.06
CA ARG A 15 4.64 -10.73 6.72
C ARG A 15 5.17 -9.52 7.48
N ILE A 16 4.32 -8.55 7.74
CA ILE A 16 4.77 -7.30 8.39
C ILE A 16 4.54 -7.31 9.90
N GLY A 17 3.81 -8.28 10.41
CA GLY A 17 3.40 -8.34 11.80
C GLY A 17 2.15 -7.51 12.04
N GLY A 18 1.13 -8.14 12.58
CA GLY A 18 -0.14 -7.48 12.84
C GLY A 18 -1.31 -8.40 12.58
N PHE A 19 -2.49 -7.82 12.59
CA PHE A 19 -3.74 -8.57 12.47
C PHE A 19 -4.61 -7.95 11.37
N PHE A 20 -5.17 -8.78 10.52
CA PHE A 20 -6.10 -8.35 9.47
C PHE A 20 -7.53 -8.62 9.91
N ASP A 21 -8.33 -7.56 9.99
CA ASP A 21 -9.74 -7.65 10.31
C ASP A 21 -10.56 -7.46 9.03
N PRO A 22 -11.19 -8.52 8.49
CA PRO A 22 -11.94 -8.42 7.25
C PRO A 22 -13.19 -7.53 7.34
N VAL A 23 -13.64 -7.20 8.54
CA VAL A 23 -14.81 -6.32 8.72
C VAL A 23 -14.47 -4.86 8.41
N CYS A 24 -13.29 -4.39 8.84
CA CYS A 24 -12.90 -2.99 8.72
C CYS A 24 -11.66 -2.74 7.85
N MET A 25 -11.07 -3.79 7.30
CA MET A 25 -9.89 -3.68 6.45
C MET A 25 -10.14 -4.27 5.08
N SER A 26 -9.42 -3.77 4.08
CA SER A 26 -9.45 -4.30 2.72
C SER A 26 -8.03 -4.60 2.25
N ALA A 27 -7.90 -5.39 1.18
CA ALA A 27 -6.59 -5.76 0.68
C ALA A 27 -6.63 -6.06 -0.83
N ILE A 28 -5.55 -5.68 -1.50
CA ILE A 28 -5.32 -5.93 -2.92
C ILE A 28 -3.97 -6.63 -3.05
N GLY A 29 -3.91 -7.69 -3.84
CA GLY A 29 -2.69 -8.44 -4.04
C GLY A 29 -2.35 -8.65 -5.50
N TRP A 30 -1.10 -9.07 -5.73
CA TRP A 30 -0.63 -9.52 -7.02
C TRP A 30 -0.32 -11.01 -6.95
N GLN A 31 -0.92 -11.76 -7.82
CA GLN A 31 -0.76 -13.22 -7.89
C GLN A 31 -0.08 -13.59 -9.20
N SER A 32 0.93 -14.43 -9.11
CA SER A 32 1.65 -14.97 -10.24
C SER A 32 1.80 -16.48 -10.05
N ASP A 33 1.43 -17.25 -11.05
CA ASP A 33 1.50 -18.74 -11.00
C ASP A 33 0.79 -19.33 -9.77
N GLY A 34 -0.38 -18.77 -9.43
CA GLY A 34 -1.18 -19.24 -8.31
C GLY A 34 -0.66 -18.83 -6.93
N ARG A 35 0.37 -17.97 -6.86
CA ARG A 35 0.96 -17.53 -5.60
C ARG A 35 0.94 -16.01 -5.46
N LEU A 36 0.63 -15.55 -4.27
CA LEU A 36 0.77 -14.13 -3.95
C LEU A 36 2.25 -13.76 -3.87
N THR A 37 2.63 -12.68 -4.56
CA THR A 37 4.00 -12.16 -4.54
C THR A 37 4.06 -10.76 -3.95
N ALA A 38 2.94 -10.06 -3.85
CA ALA A 38 2.85 -8.75 -3.25
C ALA A 38 1.42 -8.49 -2.79
N GLY A 39 1.26 -7.60 -1.85
CA GLY A 39 -0.05 -7.20 -1.37
C GLY A 39 -0.01 -5.88 -0.64
N ALA A 40 -1.17 -5.21 -0.61
CA ALA A 40 -1.40 -4.00 0.17
C ALA A 40 -2.67 -4.18 0.99
N ALA A 41 -2.62 -3.78 2.24
CA ALA A 41 -3.78 -3.80 3.14
C ALA A 41 -4.10 -2.36 3.55
N TYR A 42 -5.38 -2.07 3.70
CA TYR A 42 -5.87 -0.72 4.00
C TYR A 42 -6.80 -0.73 5.19
N ARG A 43 -6.72 0.32 6.01
CA ARG A 43 -7.60 0.50 7.16
C ARG A 43 -7.80 1.99 7.48
N ASP A 44 -8.75 2.25 8.38
CA ASP A 44 -8.99 3.58 8.94
C ASP A 44 -9.39 4.61 7.89
N TRP A 45 -10.20 4.20 6.91
CA TRP A 45 -10.80 5.14 5.96
C TRP A 45 -11.74 6.08 6.70
N ASN A 46 -11.48 7.39 6.64
CA ASN A 46 -12.27 8.39 7.35
C ASN A 46 -12.94 9.41 6.42
N GLY A 47 -12.96 9.14 5.11
CA GLY A 47 -13.51 10.05 4.11
C GLY A 47 -12.48 10.99 3.50
N VAL A 48 -11.28 11.08 4.07
CA VAL A 48 -10.21 11.97 3.60
C VAL A 48 -8.89 11.22 3.45
N SER A 49 -8.54 10.38 4.42
CA SER A 49 -7.28 9.64 4.42
C SER A 49 -7.51 8.17 4.73
N ILE A 50 -6.52 7.36 4.37
CA ILE A 50 -6.52 5.92 4.62
C ILE A 50 -5.11 5.48 4.98
N GLU A 51 -4.98 4.51 5.87
CA GLU A 51 -3.70 3.92 6.18
C GLU A 51 -3.47 2.71 5.28
N GLY A 52 -2.26 2.62 4.70
CA GLY A 52 -1.86 1.52 3.83
C GLY A 52 -0.61 0.84 4.32
N GLN A 53 -0.54 -0.47 4.08
CA GLN A 53 0.62 -1.30 4.41
C GLN A 53 0.93 -2.19 3.22
N ILE A 54 2.20 -2.36 2.89
CA ILE A 54 2.63 -3.12 1.71
C ILE A 54 3.62 -4.20 2.13
N ALA A 55 3.45 -5.39 1.58
CA ALA A 55 4.41 -6.47 1.68
C ALA A 55 4.69 -7.03 0.29
N ALA A 56 5.93 -7.40 0.03
CA ALA A 56 6.33 -7.95 -1.27
C ALA A 56 7.45 -8.96 -1.11
N ASP A 57 7.30 -10.11 -1.77
CA ASP A 57 8.35 -11.13 -1.87
C ASP A 57 9.16 -10.97 -3.16
N LYS A 58 8.63 -10.24 -4.14
CA LYS A 58 9.24 -10.01 -5.45
C LYS A 58 9.09 -8.54 -5.85
N PRO A 59 9.84 -8.06 -6.86
CA PRO A 59 9.70 -6.70 -7.35
C PRO A 59 8.25 -6.37 -7.73
N LEU A 60 7.84 -5.15 -7.44
CA LEU A 60 6.48 -4.69 -7.70
C LEU A 60 6.26 -4.48 -9.21
N THR A 61 5.18 -5.03 -9.73
CA THR A 61 4.81 -4.86 -11.14
C THR A 61 4.09 -3.53 -11.35
N ARG A 62 4.06 -3.05 -12.59
CA ARG A 62 3.34 -1.82 -12.94
C ARG A 62 1.85 -1.94 -12.66
N GLY A 63 1.26 -3.09 -13.01
CA GLY A 63 -0.17 -3.32 -12.78
C GLY A 63 -0.53 -3.31 -11.30
N PHE A 64 0.32 -3.88 -10.47
CA PHE A 64 0.11 -3.85 -9.02
C PHE A 64 0.25 -2.42 -8.47
N LEU A 65 1.29 -1.70 -8.87
CA LEU A 65 1.50 -0.32 -8.45
C LEU A 65 0.32 0.58 -8.82
N PHE A 66 -0.20 0.43 -10.05
CA PHE A 66 -1.41 1.16 -10.43
C PHE A 66 -2.57 0.81 -9.50
N ALA A 67 -2.84 -0.47 -9.29
CA ALA A 67 -4.01 -0.91 -8.53
C ALA A 67 -3.99 -0.45 -7.08
N ILE A 68 -2.85 -0.51 -6.41
CA ILE A 68 -2.77 -0.17 -4.98
C ILE A 68 -2.88 1.33 -4.71
N PHE A 69 -2.67 2.17 -5.72
CA PHE A 69 -2.88 3.61 -5.59
C PHE A 69 -4.20 4.07 -6.22
N ASP A 70 -4.66 3.40 -7.28
CA ASP A 70 -5.96 3.68 -7.88
C ASP A 70 -7.11 3.46 -6.90
N TYR A 71 -7.06 2.37 -6.14
CA TYR A 71 -8.11 2.07 -5.18
C TYR A 71 -8.30 3.17 -4.13
N PRO A 72 -7.28 3.57 -3.35
CA PRO A 72 -7.50 4.62 -2.36
C PRO A 72 -7.72 6.00 -2.98
N PHE A 73 -6.95 6.38 -3.99
CA PHE A 73 -7.02 7.75 -4.50
C PHE A 73 -8.20 8.00 -5.44
N ARG A 74 -8.51 7.07 -6.34
CA ARG A 74 -9.57 7.27 -7.33
C ARG A 74 -10.89 6.62 -6.95
N GLN A 75 -10.85 5.39 -6.45
CA GLN A 75 -12.09 4.69 -6.11
C GLN A 75 -12.69 5.18 -4.81
N LEU A 76 -11.88 5.39 -3.77
CA LEU A 76 -12.35 5.94 -2.50
C LEU A 76 -12.32 7.47 -2.46
N GLY A 77 -11.48 8.10 -3.27
CA GLY A 77 -11.33 9.55 -3.28
C GLY A 77 -10.47 10.09 -2.14
N ALA A 78 -9.54 9.29 -1.63
CA ALA A 78 -8.64 9.73 -0.58
C ALA A 78 -7.77 10.90 -1.06
N ARG A 79 -7.50 11.84 -0.19
CA ARG A 79 -6.55 12.92 -0.45
C ARG A 79 -5.13 12.52 -0.06
N LYS A 80 -5.02 11.61 0.90
CA LYS A 80 -3.73 11.24 1.49
C LYS A 80 -3.74 9.76 1.88
N ILE A 81 -2.63 9.09 1.62
CA ILE A 81 -2.35 7.76 2.16
C ILE A 81 -1.31 7.91 3.24
N ILE A 82 -1.54 7.26 4.38
CA ILE A 82 -0.63 7.25 5.52
C ILE A 82 -0.01 5.86 5.61
N ALA A 83 1.32 5.81 5.77
CA ALA A 83 2.05 4.56 5.98
C ALA A 83 3.00 4.76 7.15
N THR A 84 2.95 3.84 8.11
CA THR A 84 3.81 3.91 9.28
C THR A 84 4.84 2.79 9.27
N THR A 85 6.01 3.06 9.78
CA THR A 85 7.05 2.06 9.92
C THR A 85 7.93 2.38 11.12
N SER A 86 8.57 1.35 11.69
CA SER A 86 9.55 1.55 12.75
C SER A 86 10.85 2.11 12.17
N ALA A 87 11.50 2.99 12.90
CA ALA A 87 12.74 3.64 12.46
C ALA A 87 13.87 2.65 12.18
N ASP A 88 13.86 1.48 12.79
CA ASP A 88 14.85 0.42 12.55
C ASP A 88 14.52 -0.46 11.33
N HIS A 89 13.36 -0.29 10.72
CA HIS A 89 12.92 -1.06 9.58
C HIS A 89 13.41 -0.42 8.28
N ILE A 90 14.70 -0.55 8.00
CA ILE A 90 15.35 0.14 6.88
C ILE A 90 14.74 -0.21 5.53
N ARG A 91 14.38 -1.49 5.30
CA ARG A 91 13.79 -1.92 4.03
C ARG A 91 12.43 -1.26 3.77
N SER A 92 11.60 -1.15 4.80
CA SER A 92 10.31 -0.45 4.72
C SER A 92 10.50 1.02 4.38
N ILE A 93 11.42 1.69 5.07
CA ILE A 93 11.70 3.10 4.84
C ILE A 93 12.15 3.32 3.39
N ARG A 94 13.05 2.48 2.90
CA ARG A 94 13.54 2.57 1.52
C ARG A 94 12.44 2.34 0.50
N LEU A 95 11.58 1.36 0.74
CA LEU A 95 10.44 1.10 -0.14
C LEU A 95 9.51 2.30 -0.21
N LEU A 96 9.12 2.84 0.95
CA LEU A 96 8.23 4.00 1.02
C LEU A 96 8.82 5.20 0.29
N ARG A 97 10.12 5.46 0.47
CA ARG A 97 10.81 6.56 -0.24
C ARG A 97 10.79 6.36 -1.75
N ARG A 98 11.07 5.14 -2.22
CA ARG A 98 11.04 4.84 -3.67
C ARG A 98 9.66 5.03 -4.25
N LEU A 99 8.62 4.71 -3.49
CA LEU A 99 7.25 4.90 -3.94
C LEU A 99 6.83 6.36 -3.96
N GLY A 100 7.58 7.24 -3.30
CA GLY A 100 7.29 8.66 -3.29
C GLY A 100 6.65 9.17 -2.01
N PHE A 101 6.58 8.34 -0.96
CA PHE A 101 6.13 8.80 0.35
C PHE A 101 7.17 9.71 0.98
N LEU A 102 6.69 10.72 1.68
CA LEU A 102 7.52 11.66 2.43
C LEU A 102 7.32 11.44 3.92
N GLU A 103 8.40 11.54 4.70
CA GLU A 103 8.30 11.51 6.14
C GLU A 103 7.61 12.79 6.61
N GLU A 104 6.50 12.64 7.31
CA GLU A 104 5.74 13.78 7.80
C GLU A 104 5.89 13.96 9.31
N ALA A 105 6.09 12.86 10.04
CA ALA A 105 6.25 12.90 11.49
C ALA A 105 7.11 11.75 12.00
N CYS A 106 7.73 11.96 13.17
CA CYS A 106 8.46 10.94 13.89
C CYS A 106 7.99 10.97 15.34
N LEU A 107 7.43 9.87 15.81
CA LEU A 107 6.98 9.74 17.20
C LEU A 107 8.01 8.94 17.97
N ARG A 108 8.61 9.57 18.98
CA ARG A 108 9.63 8.92 19.80
C ARG A 108 9.04 7.78 20.62
N ASP A 109 9.79 6.69 20.69
CA ASP A 109 9.46 5.53 21.52
C ASP A 109 8.06 4.96 21.25
N ALA A 110 7.58 5.09 20.03
CA ALA A 110 6.22 4.69 19.67
C ALA A 110 6.16 3.41 18.83
N ALA A 111 7.29 2.76 18.59
CA ALA A 111 7.37 1.48 17.87
C ALA A 111 8.19 0.47 18.68
N PRO A 112 7.96 -0.84 18.50
CA PRO A 112 8.72 -1.85 19.25
C PRO A 112 10.23 -1.75 19.09
N GLY A 113 10.72 -1.31 17.94
CA GLY A 113 12.16 -1.16 17.68
C GLY A 113 12.68 0.26 17.87
N GLY A 114 11.88 1.18 18.44
CA GLY A 114 12.28 2.55 18.66
C GLY A 114 11.23 3.56 18.25
N ASP A 115 11.59 4.51 17.37
CA ASP A 115 10.69 5.57 16.94
C ASP A 115 9.74 5.08 15.84
N LEU A 116 8.55 5.65 15.81
CA LEU A 116 7.56 5.40 14.75
C LEU A 116 7.64 6.51 13.72
N ILE A 117 7.94 6.13 12.48
CA ILE A 117 8.00 7.06 11.35
C ILE A 117 6.66 7.06 10.65
N ILE A 118 6.09 8.24 10.46
CA ILE A 118 4.84 8.42 9.72
C ILE A 118 5.18 9.03 8.37
N CYS A 119 4.91 8.26 7.32
CA CYS A 119 5.10 8.69 5.93
C CYS A 119 3.76 8.90 5.28
N THR A 120 3.68 9.87 4.37
CA THR A 120 2.43 10.19 3.68
C THR A 120 2.66 10.43 2.20
N MET A 121 1.59 10.24 1.42
CA MET A 121 1.57 10.58 0.01
C MET A 121 0.22 11.22 -0.31
N ARG A 122 0.25 12.38 -0.97
CA ARG A 122 -0.95 13.03 -1.47
C ARG A 122 -1.31 12.51 -2.86
N GLN A 123 -2.59 12.60 -3.21
CA GLN A 123 -3.05 12.16 -4.54
C GLN A 123 -2.28 12.85 -5.66
N GLU A 124 -2.09 14.18 -5.58
CA GLU A 124 -1.40 14.97 -6.59
C GLU A 124 0.08 14.59 -6.76
N ASP A 125 0.67 13.95 -5.77
CA ASP A 125 2.08 13.54 -5.80
C ASP A 125 2.29 12.08 -6.23
N CYS A 126 1.22 11.37 -6.51
CA CYS A 126 1.30 9.96 -6.89
C CYS A 126 1.58 9.80 -8.38
N ARG A 127 2.76 9.26 -8.71
CA ARG A 127 3.15 9.05 -10.11
C ARG A 127 2.56 7.78 -10.75
N PHE A 128 1.92 6.93 -9.95
CA PHE A 128 1.46 5.62 -10.41
C PHE A 128 0.07 5.64 -11.03
N LEU A 129 -0.60 6.79 -11.04
CA LEU A 129 -1.95 6.93 -11.58
C LEU A 129 -1.97 7.34 -13.06
N GLY A 130 -0.82 7.65 -13.65
CA GLY A 130 -0.74 8.10 -15.02
C GLY A 130 0.41 7.47 -15.78
N GLY A 131 0.64 7.93 -17.01
CA GLY A 131 1.69 7.43 -17.86
C GLY A 131 1.55 5.94 -18.15
N ILE A 132 2.63 5.21 -18.05
CA ILE A 132 2.64 3.76 -18.32
C ILE A 132 1.81 2.96 -17.34
N TYR A 133 1.68 3.42 -16.11
CA TYR A 133 0.87 2.74 -15.09
C TYR A 133 -0.61 2.88 -15.40
N GLY A 134 -1.05 4.08 -15.71
CA GLY A 134 -2.44 4.36 -16.07
C GLY A 134 -2.89 3.65 -17.34
N GLN A 135 -2.00 3.53 -18.31
CA GLN A 135 -2.30 2.80 -19.55
C GLN A 135 -2.61 1.34 -19.31
N GLU A 136 -1.86 0.69 -18.44
CA GLU A 136 -2.14 -0.70 -18.08
C GLU A 136 -3.54 -0.86 -17.49
N GLY A 137 -3.90 0.02 -16.57
CA GLY A 137 -5.21 -0.01 -15.94
C GLY A 137 -6.34 0.23 -16.93
N ILE A 138 -6.14 1.15 -17.86
CA ILE A 138 -7.15 1.49 -18.87
C ILE A 138 -7.37 0.34 -19.85
N ARG A 139 -6.33 -0.30 -20.31
CA ARG A 139 -6.44 -1.36 -21.31
C ARG A 139 -7.18 -2.59 -20.81
N SER A 140 -7.11 -2.86 -19.55
CA SER A 140 -7.61 -4.10 -18.98
C SER A 140 -9.12 -4.29 -19.16
N PRO A 141 -9.99 -3.39 -18.72
CA PRO A 141 -11.44 -3.59 -18.82
C PRO A 141 -12.04 -3.14 -20.15
N ALA A 142 -11.44 -2.19 -20.82
CA ALA A 142 -12.05 -1.56 -21.99
C ALA A 142 -11.71 -2.26 -23.30
N ALA A 143 -10.71 -3.07 -23.26
CA ALA A 143 -10.35 -3.87 -24.44
C ALA A 143 -11.29 -5.03 -24.61
#